data_600f898259a244a6dbb33f1270918970
#
_entry.id   600f898259a244a6dbb33f1270918970
#
_cell.length_a   1.000
_cell.length_b   1.000
_cell.length_c   1.000
_cell.angle_alpha   90.00
_cell.angle_beta   90.00
_cell.angle_gamma   90.00
#
_symmetry.space_group_name_H-M   'P 1'
#
loop_
_entity.id
_entity.type
_entity.pdbx_description
1 polymer ?
#
loop_
_entity_poly.entity_id
_entity_poly.type
_entity_poly.pdbx_seq_one_letter_code
_entity_poly.pdbx_strand_id
1 'polypeptide(L)'
;MATKVGWQKEKDGYVYYEADGTVLKGRQYRELPKINQDKQYYLTEDGKMLTGIQRWAGSYWCFNEDGTLHKQRDYVKSQWGDYYMVGEDGKVLSGVQKWQGTYYYFEPTTFLLANKQEYVQSQWGTWYMVGKDGRLMTGLVDWAGSKYYFDPSTYMKVTDKDVIVDGVTYHADANGVLSQAQATKSYGGDYSKYQPSIFNNTGQDSFAISQIGGSVNGYIYEQATYGSHAQQAKAKGWRFHTYIWMQTGSNQWQTQQMLNYFLPRLQQPKGAVVALDYESGASGNVEANTDNILSGMRQIKNAGYTPVLYSYKPYLLAHVNIGRVLAEFPNCIWVAGYQPGLSTTPNFDYFPSLDGVAIWQYSDYGGQQDLNVDLTGITYNGYR
;
A
#
# COMPACT_ATOMS: atom_id res chain seq x y z
N MET A 1 -7.46 -59.15 45.51
CA MET A 1 -7.72 -58.07 44.54
C MET A 1 -7.14 -58.51 43.20
N ALA A 2 -7.87 -58.39 42.11
CA ALA A 2 -7.31 -58.72 40.79
C ALA A 2 -6.15 -57.77 40.48
N THR A 3 -5.04 -58.30 39.96
CA THR A 3 -3.86 -57.51 39.56
C THR A 3 -4.29 -56.59 38.39
N LYS A 4 -4.11 -55.26 38.52
CA LYS A 4 -4.37 -54.31 37.44
C LYS A 4 -3.33 -54.53 36.34
N VAL A 5 -3.78 -54.67 35.09
CA VAL A 5 -2.93 -54.83 33.90
C VAL A 5 -3.49 -53.96 32.78
N GLY A 6 -2.60 -53.37 31.96
CA GLY A 6 -2.97 -52.46 30.87
C GLY A 6 -3.50 -51.11 31.35
N TRP A 7 -4.21 -50.41 30.48
CA TRP A 7 -4.79 -49.12 30.80
C TRP A 7 -5.92 -49.23 31.82
N GLN A 8 -5.79 -48.54 32.92
CA GLN A 8 -6.82 -48.39 33.94
C GLN A 8 -7.22 -46.92 34.07
N LYS A 9 -8.52 -46.64 34.11
CA LYS A 9 -9.02 -45.29 34.36
C LYS A 9 -8.98 -45.02 35.85
N GLU A 10 -8.12 -44.10 36.25
CA GLU A 10 -7.97 -43.60 37.61
C GLU A 10 -8.63 -42.21 37.75
N LYS A 11 -8.58 -41.63 38.95
CA LYS A 11 -9.21 -40.32 39.25
C LYS A 11 -8.74 -39.22 38.32
N ASP A 12 -7.42 -39.21 37.99
CA ASP A 12 -6.77 -38.16 37.24
C ASP A 12 -6.34 -38.57 35.81
N GLY A 13 -7.04 -39.51 35.19
CA GLY A 13 -6.81 -39.99 33.85
C GLY A 13 -6.47 -41.46 33.73
N TYR A 14 -5.85 -41.88 32.63
CA TYR A 14 -5.47 -43.26 32.41
C TYR A 14 -4.05 -43.54 32.90
N VAL A 15 -3.87 -44.68 33.57
CA VAL A 15 -2.57 -45.19 34.04
C VAL A 15 -2.33 -46.58 33.44
N TYR A 16 -1.13 -46.81 32.92
CA TYR A 16 -0.74 -48.10 32.35
C TYR A 16 -0.01 -48.97 33.38
N TYR A 17 -0.49 -50.15 33.55
CA TYR A 17 0.10 -51.20 34.39
C TYR A 17 0.71 -52.27 33.50
N GLU A 18 1.97 -52.67 33.80
CA GLU A 18 2.64 -53.79 33.14
C GLU A 18 1.95 -55.14 33.47
N ALA A 19 2.37 -56.21 32.75
CA ALA A 19 1.78 -57.53 32.95
C ALA A 19 1.96 -58.10 34.36
N ASP A 20 2.98 -57.64 35.11
CA ASP A 20 3.21 -58.03 36.50
C ASP A 20 2.45 -57.15 37.52
N GLY A 21 1.63 -56.22 37.01
CA GLY A 21 0.85 -55.29 37.83
C GLY A 21 1.63 -54.07 38.36
N THR A 22 2.88 -53.87 37.92
CA THR A 22 3.65 -52.67 38.27
C THR A 22 3.29 -51.51 37.33
N VAL A 23 3.44 -50.27 37.84
CA VAL A 23 3.23 -49.08 37.04
C VAL A 23 4.51 -48.79 36.25
N LEU A 24 4.40 -48.39 35.01
CA LEU A 24 5.49 -47.94 34.18
C LEU A 24 6.14 -46.72 34.82
N LYS A 25 7.47 -46.75 35.03
CA LYS A 25 8.19 -45.67 35.72
C LYS A 25 8.85 -44.71 34.77
N GLY A 26 8.89 -43.42 35.17
CA GLY A 26 9.53 -42.34 34.45
C GLY A 26 8.77 -41.90 33.21
N ARG A 27 9.30 -40.89 32.56
CA ARG A 27 8.75 -40.35 31.31
C ARG A 27 9.20 -41.18 30.15
N GLN A 28 8.25 -41.78 29.38
CA GLN A 28 8.49 -42.69 28.27
C GLN A 28 7.55 -42.41 27.10
N TYR A 29 8.05 -42.51 25.89
CA TYR A 29 7.25 -42.54 24.67
C TYR A 29 7.40 -43.89 24.01
N ARG A 30 6.38 -44.70 24.12
CA ARG A 30 6.44 -46.11 23.66
C ARG A 30 5.10 -46.60 23.10
N GLU A 31 5.17 -47.63 22.31
CA GLU A 31 4.02 -48.34 21.81
C GLU A 31 3.34 -49.15 22.93
N LEU A 32 2.07 -48.85 23.17
CA LEU A 32 1.23 -49.54 24.15
C LEU A 32 -0.10 -49.95 23.49
N PRO A 33 -0.83 -50.91 24.01
CA PRO A 33 -2.16 -51.21 23.54
C PRO A 33 -3.04 -49.96 23.56
N LYS A 34 -3.86 -49.74 22.54
CA LYS A 34 -4.92 -48.74 22.62
C LYS A 34 -5.92 -49.11 23.72
N ILE A 35 -6.55 -48.10 24.28
CA ILE A 35 -7.67 -48.29 25.20
C ILE A 35 -8.75 -49.17 24.58
N ASN A 36 -8.86 -49.21 23.24
CA ASN A 36 -9.84 -49.97 22.44
C ASN A 36 -9.20 -51.04 21.51
N GLN A 37 -8.13 -51.70 21.93
CA GLN A 37 -7.52 -52.93 21.36
C GLN A 37 -6.35 -52.81 20.37
N ASP A 38 -6.14 -51.78 19.57
CA ASP A 38 -4.95 -51.66 18.71
C ASP A 38 -3.73 -51.10 19.48
N LYS A 39 -2.52 -51.27 18.93
CA LYS A 39 -1.31 -50.64 19.51
C LYS A 39 -1.05 -49.25 18.92
N GLN A 40 -0.52 -48.37 19.77
CA GLN A 40 -0.19 -46.99 19.41
C GLN A 40 0.84 -46.43 20.35
N TYR A 41 1.58 -45.39 19.93
CA TYR A 41 2.57 -44.70 20.77
C TYR A 41 1.90 -43.69 21.71
N TYR A 42 2.26 -43.77 22.99
CA TYR A 42 1.82 -42.86 24.03
C TYR A 42 3.02 -42.25 24.78
N LEU A 43 2.90 -40.97 25.17
CA LEU A 43 3.79 -40.38 26.16
C LEU A 43 3.19 -40.62 27.55
N THR A 44 4.00 -41.19 28.44
CA THR A 44 3.57 -41.44 29.84
C THR A 44 4.59 -40.86 30.81
N GLU A 45 4.15 -40.53 32.02
CA GLU A 45 5.00 -40.24 33.16
C GLU A 45 4.49 -41.02 34.37
N ASP A 46 5.36 -41.89 34.90
CA ASP A 46 4.99 -42.87 35.96
C ASP A 46 3.71 -43.61 35.62
N GLY A 47 3.62 -44.12 34.37
CA GLY A 47 2.49 -44.83 33.83
C GLY A 47 1.29 -43.94 33.44
N LYS A 48 1.19 -42.74 33.91
CA LYS A 48 0.09 -41.82 33.59
C LYS A 48 0.18 -41.33 32.15
N MET A 49 -0.90 -41.51 31.40
CA MET A 49 -0.99 -40.97 30.01
C MET A 49 -0.94 -39.45 30.05
N LEU A 50 -0.06 -38.89 29.24
CA LEU A 50 0.05 -37.44 29.08
C LEU A 50 -0.68 -36.93 27.82
N THR A 51 -1.40 -35.84 27.95
CA THR A 51 -2.17 -35.19 26.89
C THR A 51 -1.84 -33.70 26.83
N GLY A 52 -2.31 -33.00 25.81
CA GLY A 52 -2.02 -31.57 25.62
C GLY A 52 -0.57 -31.31 25.21
N ILE A 53 -0.04 -30.13 25.54
CA ILE A 53 1.34 -29.73 25.21
C ILE A 53 2.31 -30.31 26.24
N GLN A 54 3.24 -31.14 25.78
CA GLN A 54 4.19 -31.86 26.62
C GLN A 54 5.63 -31.65 26.13
N ARG A 55 6.58 -31.46 27.05
CA ARG A 55 8.01 -31.43 26.72
C ARG A 55 8.56 -32.85 26.64
N TRP A 56 9.13 -33.23 25.49
CA TRP A 56 9.75 -34.52 25.27
C TRP A 56 10.90 -34.41 24.27
N ALA A 57 12.02 -35.13 24.52
CA ALA A 57 13.19 -35.18 23.65
C ALA A 57 13.70 -33.80 23.18
N GLY A 58 13.76 -32.83 24.13
CA GLY A 58 14.28 -31.49 23.87
C GLY A 58 13.32 -30.53 23.15
N SER A 59 12.08 -30.96 22.87
CA SER A 59 11.06 -30.16 22.17
C SER A 59 9.72 -30.24 22.89
N TYR A 60 8.76 -29.40 22.46
CA TYR A 60 7.35 -29.49 22.87
C TYR A 60 6.54 -30.21 21.79
N TRP A 61 5.62 -31.06 22.26
CA TRP A 61 4.77 -31.91 21.42
C TRP A 61 3.32 -31.82 21.90
N CYS A 62 2.39 -31.94 20.96
CA CYS A 62 0.96 -31.93 21.26
C CYS A 62 0.40 -33.33 21.22
N PHE A 63 -0.31 -33.74 22.29
CA PHE A 63 -1.02 -35.01 22.39
C PHE A 63 -2.50 -34.77 22.52
N ASN A 64 -3.29 -35.51 21.76
CA ASN A 64 -4.75 -35.52 21.82
C ASN A 64 -5.28 -36.02 23.18
N GLU A 65 -6.55 -35.84 23.44
CA GLU A 65 -7.22 -36.34 24.67
C GLU A 65 -7.14 -37.85 24.84
N ASP A 66 -7.05 -38.58 23.71
CA ASP A 66 -6.87 -40.05 23.73
C ASP A 66 -5.40 -40.48 23.90
N GLY A 67 -4.49 -39.54 24.14
CA GLY A 67 -3.05 -39.74 24.32
C GLY A 67 -2.28 -39.94 23.04
N THR A 68 -2.87 -39.85 21.88
CA THR A 68 -2.18 -39.94 20.59
C THR A 68 -1.46 -38.66 20.24
N LEU A 69 -0.35 -38.77 19.51
CA LEU A 69 0.33 -37.60 19.00
C LEU A 69 -0.57 -36.84 17.99
N HIS A 70 -0.70 -35.53 18.16
CA HIS A 70 -1.51 -34.67 17.28
C HIS A 70 -0.79 -34.46 15.94
N LYS A 71 -1.11 -35.26 14.93
CA LYS A 71 -0.45 -35.24 13.62
C LYS A 71 -1.21 -34.39 12.59
N GLN A 72 -1.56 -33.18 12.98
CA GLN A 72 -2.27 -32.25 12.13
C GLN A 72 -1.71 -30.84 12.39
N ARG A 73 -1.54 -30.06 11.32
CA ARG A 73 -1.18 -28.66 11.48
C ARG A 73 -2.36 -27.88 12.03
N ASP A 74 -2.19 -27.32 13.24
CA ASP A 74 -3.28 -26.65 13.94
C ASP A 74 -2.78 -25.59 14.93
N TYR A 75 -3.69 -24.72 15.38
CA TYR A 75 -3.45 -23.74 16.44
C TYR A 75 -4.23 -24.17 17.68
N VAL A 76 -3.54 -24.86 18.58
CA VAL A 76 -4.14 -25.66 19.66
C VAL A 76 -4.05 -24.93 20.99
N LYS A 77 -5.16 -24.94 21.74
CA LYS A 77 -5.18 -24.44 23.12
C LYS A 77 -4.56 -25.50 24.05
N SER A 78 -3.58 -25.06 24.84
CA SER A 78 -2.92 -25.91 25.83
C SER A 78 -3.75 -26.08 27.10
N GLN A 79 -3.33 -27.01 27.94
CA GLN A 79 -3.86 -27.21 29.30
C GLN A 79 -3.68 -26.00 30.23
N TRP A 80 -2.79 -25.04 29.88
CA TRP A 80 -2.55 -23.81 30.62
C TRP A 80 -3.38 -22.63 30.13
N GLY A 81 -4.10 -22.79 29.00
CA GLY A 81 -4.95 -21.75 28.42
C GLY A 81 -4.33 -21.00 27.26
N ASP A 82 -3.03 -21.10 27.04
CA ASP A 82 -2.31 -20.50 25.93
C ASP A 82 -2.47 -21.30 24.65
N TYR A 83 -2.31 -20.65 23.50
CA TYR A 83 -2.41 -21.29 22.19
C TYR A 83 -1.04 -21.46 21.54
N TYR A 84 -0.84 -22.62 20.92
CA TYR A 84 0.41 -23.01 20.28
C TYR A 84 0.18 -23.48 18.84
N MET A 85 1.08 -23.11 17.94
CA MET A 85 1.10 -23.63 16.58
C MET A 85 1.74 -25.02 16.59
N VAL A 86 1.01 -26.02 16.10
CA VAL A 86 1.46 -27.42 16.02
C VAL A 86 1.67 -27.81 14.55
N GLY A 87 2.75 -28.50 14.27
CA GLY A 87 3.07 -29.04 12.94
C GLY A 87 2.38 -30.39 12.68
N GLU A 88 2.43 -30.85 11.43
CA GLU A 88 1.88 -32.15 11.02
C GLU A 88 2.59 -33.34 11.67
N ASP A 89 3.77 -33.13 12.22
CA ASP A 89 4.53 -34.11 12.99
C ASP A 89 4.17 -34.13 14.48
N GLY A 90 3.29 -33.22 14.90
CA GLY A 90 2.87 -33.06 16.29
C GLY A 90 3.78 -32.19 17.13
N LYS A 91 4.85 -31.62 16.54
CA LYS A 91 5.77 -30.74 17.23
C LYS A 91 5.23 -29.31 17.32
N VAL A 92 5.42 -28.67 18.46
CA VAL A 92 5.12 -27.25 18.62
C VAL A 92 6.15 -26.42 17.85
N LEU A 93 5.66 -25.50 17.03
CA LEU A 93 6.45 -24.71 16.10
C LEU A 93 6.74 -23.32 16.67
N SER A 94 7.89 -22.76 16.31
CA SER A 94 8.28 -21.38 16.56
C SER A 94 8.78 -20.72 15.27
N GLY A 95 9.15 -19.43 15.35
CA GLY A 95 9.58 -18.66 14.20
C GLY A 95 8.43 -18.28 13.28
N VAL A 96 8.72 -18.07 12.01
CA VAL A 96 7.72 -17.67 11.01
C VAL A 96 6.94 -18.90 10.52
N GLN A 97 5.63 -18.84 10.67
CA GLN A 97 4.71 -19.91 10.28
C GLN A 97 3.60 -19.39 9.37
N LYS A 98 3.34 -20.07 8.26
CA LYS A 98 2.18 -19.78 7.41
C LYS A 98 0.94 -20.45 7.98
N TRP A 99 -0.12 -19.67 8.21
CA TRP A 99 -1.40 -20.15 8.72
C TRP A 99 -2.55 -19.33 8.14
N GLN A 100 -3.62 -19.99 7.71
CA GLN A 100 -4.83 -19.35 7.14
C GLN A 100 -4.54 -18.24 6.12
N GLY A 101 -3.61 -18.50 5.19
CA GLY A 101 -3.30 -17.61 4.08
C GLY A 101 -2.32 -16.47 4.37
N THR A 102 -1.88 -16.28 5.61
CA THR A 102 -0.89 -15.26 6.00
C THR A 102 0.25 -15.84 6.83
N TYR A 103 1.24 -15.01 7.21
CA TYR A 103 2.37 -15.43 8.00
C TYR A 103 2.29 -14.83 9.41
N TYR A 104 2.63 -15.65 10.41
CA TYR A 104 2.69 -15.31 11.83
C TYR A 104 4.06 -15.64 12.40
N TYR A 105 4.46 -14.93 13.44
CA TYR A 105 5.69 -15.21 14.17
C TYR A 105 5.39 -15.72 15.56
N PHE A 106 6.00 -16.86 15.90
CA PHE A 106 5.92 -17.49 17.21
C PHE A 106 7.28 -17.41 17.90
N GLU A 107 7.30 -16.89 19.13
CA GLU A 107 8.52 -16.67 19.90
C GLU A 107 9.33 -17.96 20.06
N PRO A 108 10.65 -17.96 19.80
CA PRO A 108 11.47 -19.17 19.88
C PRO A 108 11.59 -19.76 21.28
N THR A 109 11.42 -18.95 22.32
CA THR A 109 11.57 -19.36 23.73
C THR A 109 10.27 -19.78 24.37
N THR A 110 9.18 -19.08 24.08
CA THR A 110 7.86 -19.33 24.67
C THR A 110 6.96 -20.14 23.76
N PHE A 111 7.22 -20.15 22.45
CA PHE A 111 6.40 -20.71 21.37
C PHE A 111 5.03 -20.03 21.25
N LEU A 112 4.82 -18.92 21.93
CA LEU A 112 3.59 -18.15 21.85
C LEU A 112 3.62 -17.22 20.65
N LEU A 113 2.43 -16.87 20.16
CA LEU A 113 2.29 -15.84 19.12
C LEU A 113 2.83 -14.51 19.61
N ALA A 114 3.68 -13.86 18.83
CA ALA A 114 4.22 -12.53 19.14
C ALA A 114 3.07 -11.52 19.31
N ASN A 115 3.20 -10.64 20.30
CA ASN A 115 2.19 -9.63 20.65
C ASN A 115 2.75 -8.21 20.72
N LYS A 116 3.94 -8.02 20.18
CA LYS A 116 4.64 -6.74 20.10
C LYS A 116 5.03 -6.46 18.65
N GLN A 117 5.08 -5.18 18.30
CA GLN A 117 5.69 -4.78 17.05
C GLN A 117 7.21 -4.82 17.21
N GLU A 118 7.86 -5.71 16.47
CA GLU A 118 9.31 -5.85 16.49
C GLU A 118 9.89 -6.42 15.21
N TYR A 119 11.18 -6.15 14.99
CA TYR A 119 11.93 -6.66 13.84
C TYR A 119 12.67 -7.92 14.27
N VAL A 120 12.23 -9.06 13.74
CA VAL A 120 12.64 -10.39 14.22
C VAL A 120 13.35 -11.19 13.14
N GLN A 121 14.28 -12.05 13.55
CA GLN A 121 14.91 -12.99 12.65
C GLN A 121 14.12 -14.32 12.63
N SER A 122 13.81 -14.80 11.44
CA SER A 122 13.16 -16.09 11.25
C SER A 122 14.13 -17.25 11.48
N GLN A 123 13.60 -18.47 11.52
CA GLN A 123 14.38 -19.73 11.54
C GLN A 123 15.28 -19.94 10.31
N TRP A 124 15.09 -19.17 9.25
CA TRP A 124 15.91 -19.20 8.02
C TRP A 124 16.97 -18.09 7.98
N GLY A 125 17.07 -17.26 9.02
CA GLY A 125 18.00 -16.14 9.08
C GLY A 125 17.50 -14.84 8.44
N THR A 126 16.34 -14.85 7.78
CA THR A 126 15.73 -13.66 7.17
C THR A 126 15.01 -12.81 8.21
N TRP A 127 15.08 -11.50 8.07
CA TRP A 127 14.48 -10.55 9.01
C TRP A 127 13.13 -10.04 8.50
N TYR A 128 12.15 -10.00 9.41
CA TYR A 128 10.78 -9.57 9.14
C TYR A 128 10.27 -8.61 10.21
N MET A 129 9.36 -7.72 9.84
CA MET A 129 8.62 -6.90 10.78
C MET A 129 7.36 -7.63 11.22
N VAL A 130 7.14 -7.74 12.51
CA VAL A 130 5.97 -8.35 13.12
C VAL A 130 5.08 -7.30 13.75
N GLY A 131 3.79 -7.40 13.56
CA GLY A 131 2.79 -6.55 14.20
C GLY A 131 2.39 -7.06 15.60
N LYS A 132 1.63 -6.24 16.32
CA LYS A 132 1.12 -6.59 17.68
C LYS A 132 0.13 -7.77 17.66
N ASP A 133 -0.37 -8.15 16.50
CA ASP A 133 -1.24 -9.32 16.28
C ASP A 133 -0.46 -10.57 15.86
N GLY A 134 0.86 -10.51 15.89
CA GLY A 134 1.76 -11.59 15.52
C GLY A 134 1.92 -11.82 14.02
N ARG A 135 1.25 -11.04 13.17
CA ARG A 135 1.36 -11.16 11.71
C ARG A 135 2.60 -10.45 11.19
N LEU A 136 3.19 -11.00 10.14
CA LEU A 136 4.22 -10.27 9.40
C LEU A 136 3.58 -9.07 8.69
N MET A 137 4.23 -7.91 8.83
CA MET A 137 3.77 -6.64 8.26
C MET A 137 4.32 -6.42 6.86
N THR A 138 3.54 -5.75 6.01
CA THR A 138 3.94 -5.29 4.68
C THR A 138 3.52 -3.84 4.45
N GLY A 139 4.03 -3.21 3.38
CA GLY A 139 3.75 -1.83 3.08
C GLY A 139 4.53 -0.86 3.96
N LEU A 140 3.97 0.32 4.17
CA LEU A 140 4.57 1.37 4.98
C LEU A 140 4.42 1.07 6.47
N VAL A 141 5.52 1.10 7.20
CA VAL A 141 5.55 0.78 8.64
C VAL A 141 6.34 1.84 9.40
N ASP A 142 5.72 2.40 10.43
CA ASP A 142 6.41 3.25 11.42
C ASP A 142 7.02 2.37 12.51
N TRP A 143 8.35 2.48 12.71
CA TRP A 143 9.07 1.72 13.73
C TRP A 143 10.31 2.48 14.21
N ALA A 144 10.55 2.47 15.51
CA ALA A 144 11.71 3.12 16.15
C ALA A 144 11.93 4.59 15.72
N GLY A 145 10.83 5.35 15.50
CA GLY A 145 10.88 6.75 15.11
C GLY A 145 11.17 7.02 13.63
N SER A 146 11.24 5.99 12.81
CA SER A 146 11.47 6.09 11.36
C SER A 146 10.39 5.34 10.57
N LYS A 147 10.29 5.64 9.28
CA LYS A 147 9.41 4.93 8.34
C LYS A 147 10.22 3.92 7.54
N TYR A 148 9.62 2.76 7.30
CA TYR A 148 10.18 1.66 6.52
C TYR A 148 9.13 1.12 5.55
N TYR A 149 9.56 0.47 4.49
CA TYR A 149 8.66 -0.24 3.57
C TYR A 149 9.03 -1.72 3.51
N PHE A 150 8.03 -2.57 3.71
CA PHE A 150 8.17 -4.02 3.60
C PHE A 150 7.42 -4.50 2.35
N ASP A 151 8.14 -5.17 1.46
CA ASP A 151 7.61 -5.63 0.18
C ASP A 151 6.43 -6.61 0.39
N PRO A 152 5.26 -6.38 -0.24
CA PRO A 152 4.07 -7.21 -0.04
C PRO A 152 4.22 -8.67 -0.49
N SER A 153 5.17 -8.97 -1.38
CA SER A 153 5.37 -10.31 -1.93
C SER A 153 6.38 -11.10 -1.12
N THR A 154 7.45 -10.43 -0.66
CA THR A 154 8.56 -11.08 0.05
C THR A 154 8.53 -10.86 1.55
N TYR A 155 7.76 -9.88 2.04
CA TYR A 155 7.72 -9.39 3.43
C TYR A 155 9.05 -8.83 3.93
N MET A 156 10.05 -8.69 3.07
CA MET A 156 11.36 -8.16 3.42
C MET A 156 11.38 -6.64 3.38
N LYS A 157 12.20 -6.06 4.23
CA LYS A 157 12.47 -4.62 4.23
C LYS A 157 13.16 -4.21 2.92
N VAL A 158 12.65 -3.17 2.29
CA VAL A 158 13.27 -2.57 1.11
C VAL A 158 14.43 -1.66 1.53
N THR A 159 15.57 -1.76 0.85
CA THR A 159 16.77 -0.94 1.05
C THR A 159 17.34 -0.50 -0.30
N ASP A 160 18.05 0.63 -0.31
CA ASP A 160 18.74 1.21 -1.49
C ASP A 160 17.84 1.29 -2.75
N LYS A 161 16.58 1.63 -2.54
CA LYS A 161 15.59 1.61 -3.63
C LYS A 161 14.46 2.61 -3.39
N ASP A 162 13.92 3.13 -4.49
CA ASP A 162 12.69 3.93 -4.45
C ASP A 162 11.46 3.02 -4.38
N VAL A 163 10.48 3.44 -3.58
CA VAL A 163 9.16 2.82 -3.49
C VAL A 163 8.08 3.89 -3.63
N ILE A 164 7.00 3.55 -4.31
CA ILE A 164 5.85 4.44 -4.47
C ILE A 164 4.72 3.93 -3.58
N VAL A 165 4.28 4.77 -2.66
CA VAL A 165 3.16 4.47 -1.76
C VAL A 165 2.15 5.59 -1.89
N ASP A 166 0.93 5.27 -2.30
CA ASP A 166 -0.17 6.21 -2.51
C ASP A 166 0.20 7.43 -3.40
N GLY A 167 1.02 7.17 -4.45
CA GLY A 167 1.49 8.20 -5.37
C GLY A 167 2.67 9.05 -4.87
N VAL A 168 3.15 8.81 -3.66
CA VAL A 168 4.32 9.46 -3.08
C VAL A 168 5.56 8.58 -3.25
N THR A 169 6.63 9.13 -3.82
CA THR A 169 7.91 8.41 -3.94
C THR A 169 8.71 8.58 -2.66
N TYR A 170 9.14 7.46 -2.09
CA TYR A 170 10.09 7.39 -0.97
C TYR A 170 11.37 6.72 -1.43
N HIS A 171 12.50 7.25 -1.00
CA HIS A 171 13.81 6.61 -1.13
C HIS A 171 14.12 5.85 0.16
N ALA A 172 14.32 4.54 0.07
CA ALA A 172 14.85 3.74 1.16
C ALA A 172 16.39 3.78 1.11
N ASP A 173 17.02 4.24 2.18
CA ASP A 173 18.48 4.20 2.29
C ASP A 173 19.02 2.78 2.50
N ALA A 174 20.33 2.62 2.65
CA ALA A 174 20.98 1.33 2.91
C ALA A 174 20.47 0.63 4.18
N ASN A 175 19.92 1.37 5.13
CA ASN A 175 19.29 0.84 6.34
C ASN A 175 17.78 0.60 6.17
N GLY A 176 17.22 1.00 5.02
CA GLY A 176 15.81 0.93 4.70
C GLY A 176 14.98 2.06 5.33
N VAL A 177 15.62 3.08 5.91
CA VAL A 177 14.92 4.25 6.42
C VAL A 177 14.38 5.04 5.23
N LEU A 178 13.07 5.25 5.23
CA LEU A 178 12.42 6.01 4.18
C LEU A 178 12.58 7.51 4.43
N SER A 179 13.11 8.20 3.44
CA SER A 179 12.94 9.63 3.25
C SER A 179 11.98 9.84 2.08
N GLN A 180 11.07 10.80 2.22
CA GLN A 180 10.32 11.22 1.04
C GLN A 180 11.34 11.74 0.02
N ALA A 181 11.36 11.16 -1.17
CA ALA A 181 12.23 11.66 -2.22
C ALA A 181 11.88 13.15 -2.39
N GLN A 182 12.84 14.04 -2.10
CA GLN A 182 12.66 15.45 -2.37
C GLN A 182 12.43 15.56 -3.88
N ALA A 183 11.21 15.90 -4.26
CA ALA A 183 10.88 16.11 -5.66
C ALA A 183 11.83 17.20 -6.17
N THR A 184 12.74 16.82 -7.04
CA THR A 184 13.54 17.81 -7.76
C THR A 184 12.54 18.65 -8.53
N LYS A 185 12.40 19.92 -8.14
CA LYS A 185 11.55 20.86 -8.87
C LYS A 185 11.92 20.79 -10.34
N SER A 186 10.92 20.65 -11.18
CA SER A 186 11.12 20.67 -12.63
C SER A 186 10.24 21.76 -13.24
N TYR A 187 10.67 22.29 -14.36
CA TYR A 187 10.05 23.43 -15.01
C TYR A 187 9.46 23.01 -16.36
N GLY A 188 8.42 23.73 -16.78
CA GLY A 188 7.78 23.53 -18.08
C GLY A 188 6.73 24.59 -18.37
N GLY A 189 6.17 24.54 -19.55
CA GLY A 189 5.06 25.39 -19.95
C GLY A 189 3.77 24.62 -20.13
N ASP A 190 2.64 25.32 -20.08
CA ASP A 190 1.41 24.79 -20.61
C ASP A 190 0.99 25.55 -21.87
N TYR A 191 0.28 24.84 -22.76
CA TYR A 191 0.12 25.24 -24.15
C TYR A 191 -1.29 24.96 -24.65
N SER A 192 -1.78 25.86 -25.52
CA SER A 192 -3.08 25.74 -26.20
C SER A 192 -2.97 26.17 -27.66
N LYS A 193 -4.09 26.51 -28.27
CA LYS A 193 -4.13 27.08 -29.64
C LYS A 193 -3.35 28.39 -29.78
N TYR A 194 -3.09 29.09 -28.70
CA TYR A 194 -2.41 30.40 -28.73
C TYR A 194 -0.89 30.25 -28.91
N GLN A 195 -0.34 29.09 -28.58
CA GLN A 195 1.08 28.78 -28.80
C GLN A 195 1.19 27.69 -29.88
N PRO A 196 1.64 28.04 -31.10
CA PRO A 196 1.79 27.03 -32.18
C PRO A 196 2.97 26.07 -31.94
N SER A 197 3.90 26.44 -31.06
CA SER A 197 5.08 25.64 -30.72
C SER A 197 5.37 25.66 -29.23
N ILE A 198 6.09 24.65 -28.75
CA ILE A 198 6.57 24.59 -27.37
C ILE A 198 8.00 25.16 -27.26
N PHE A 199 8.26 25.97 -26.24
CA PHE A 199 9.50 26.70 -26.05
C PHE A 199 10.20 26.28 -24.75
N ASN A 200 11.51 26.43 -24.69
CA ASN A 200 12.27 26.30 -23.45
C ASN A 200 12.41 27.72 -22.83
N ASN A 201 11.43 28.10 -22.04
CA ASN A 201 11.32 29.45 -21.51
C ASN A 201 12.28 29.72 -20.35
N THR A 202 12.53 28.71 -19.51
CA THR A 202 13.40 28.84 -18.33
C THR A 202 14.83 28.43 -18.60
N GLY A 203 15.12 27.82 -19.75
CA GLY A 203 16.42 27.18 -20.04
C GLY A 203 16.54 25.80 -19.39
N GLN A 204 15.60 25.42 -18.50
CA GLN A 204 15.58 24.19 -17.74
C GLN A 204 14.25 23.39 -17.92
N ASP A 205 13.40 23.78 -18.87
CA ASP A 205 12.13 23.15 -19.11
C ASP A 205 12.31 21.69 -19.53
N SER A 206 11.54 20.82 -18.93
CA SER A 206 11.64 19.37 -19.10
C SER A 206 10.29 18.68 -19.21
N PHE A 207 9.19 19.46 -19.17
CA PHE A 207 7.83 18.98 -19.45
C PHE A 207 7.00 20.02 -20.19
N ALA A 208 5.95 19.54 -20.83
CA ALA A 208 4.90 20.35 -21.45
C ALA A 208 3.53 19.78 -21.09
N ILE A 209 2.58 20.64 -20.76
CA ILE A 209 1.17 20.28 -20.54
C ILE A 209 0.36 20.94 -21.64
N SER A 210 -0.36 20.18 -22.48
CA SER A 210 -1.07 20.74 -23.63
C SER A 210 -2.56 20.48 -23.58
N GLN A 211 -3.33 21.50 -23.98
CA GLN A 211 -4.77 21.35 -24.14
C GLN A 211 -5.10 20.41 -25.31
N ILE A 212 -5.83 19.33 -25.02
CA ILE A 212 -6.37 18.48 -26.09
C ILE A 212 -7.69 19.02 -26.65
N GLY A 213 -8.40 19.78 -25.84
CA GLY A 213 -9.72 20.31 -26.14
C GLY A 213 -10.50 20.52 -24.85
N GLY A 214 -11.80 20.47 -24.91
CA GLY A 214 -12.64 20.62 -23.73
C GLY A 214 -14.12 20.48 -24.00
N SER A 215 -14.91 20.77 -22.97
CA SER A 215 -16.35 20.87 -23.05
C SER A 215 -16.85 22.19 -22.48
N VAL A 216 -17.72 22.87 -23.24
CA VAL A 216 -18.45 24.06 -22.81
C VAL A 216 -19.94 23.68 -22.79
N ASN A 217 -20.53 23.54 -21.61
CA ASN A 217 -21.94 23.17 -21.43
C ASN A 217 -22.36 21.91 -22.25
N GLY A 218 -21.44 20.92 -22.34
CA GLY A 218 -21.66 19.66 -23.07
C GLY A 218 -21.23 19.71 -24.53
N TYR A 219 -20.92 20.85 -25.12
CA TYR A 219 -20.33 20.94 -26.44
C TYR A 219 -18.83 20.64 -26.39
N ILE A 220 -18.41 19.54 -27.03
CA ILE A 220 -17.03 19.10 -27.09
C ILE A 220 -16.32 19.75 -28.28
N TYR A 221 -15.08 20.27 -28.05
CA TYR A 221 -14.23 20.83 -29.09
C TYR A 221 -12.79 20.32 -28.94
N GLU A 222 -12.07 20.22 -30.04
CA GLU A 222 -10.66 19.80 -30.08
C GLU A 222 -9.72 20.99 -30.28
N GLN A 223 -8.46 20.84 -29.84
CA GLN A 223 -7.37 21.76 -30.11
C GLN A 223 -6.49 21.24 -31.25
N ALA A 224 -6.39 22.00 -32.33
CA ALA A 224 -5.61 21.62 -33.51
C ALA A 224 -4.09 21.51 -33.25
N THR A 225 -3.58 22.22 -32.24
CA THR A 225 -2.15 22.25 -31.88
C THR A 225 -1.70 21.04 -31.03
N TYR A 226 -2.62 20.30 -30.42
CA TYR A 226 -2.29 19.23 -29.46
C TYR A 226 -1.33 18.17 -30.02
N GLY A 227 -1.61 17.65 -31.22
CA GLY A 227 -0.77 16.62 -31.85
C GLY A 227 0.64 17.14 -32.18
N SER A 228 0.75 18.41 -32.62
CA SER A 228 2.03 19.07 -32.86
C SER A 228 2.83 19.26 -31.57
N HIS A 229 2.17 19.68 -30.48
CA HIS A 229 2.82 19.82 -29.16
C HIS A 229 3.38 18.49 -28.65
N ALA A 230 2.62 17.40 -28.78
CA ALA A 230 3.08 16.07 -28.40
C ALA A 230 4.35 15.63 -29.16
N GLN A 231 4.36 15.86 -30.48
CA GLN A 231 5.52 15.56 -31.31
C GLN A 231 6.74 16.41 -30.95
N GLN A 232 6.55 17.70 -30.71
CA GLN A 232 7.62 18.63 -30.33
C GLN A 232 8.19 18.28 -28.95
N ALA A 233 7.34 17.94 -27.95
CA ALA A 233 7.79 17.50 -26.63
C ALA A 233 8.63 16.23 -26.73
N LYS A 234 8.16 15.23 -27.51
CA LYS A 234 8.92 14.01 -27.77
C LYS A 234 10.27 14.27 -28.43
N ALA A 235 10.33 15.16 -29.42
CA ALA A 235 11.58 15.53 -30.11
C ALA A 235 12.59 16.21 -29.17
N LYS A 236 12.09 16.94 -28.15
CA LYS A 236 12.91 17.59 -27.12
C LYS A 236 13.30 16.63 -25.97
N GLY A 237 12.77 15.41 -25.93
CA GLY A 237 12.93 14.48 -24.79
C GLY A 237 12.18 14.94 -23.53
N TRP A 238 11.17 15.79 -23.69
CA TRP A 238 10.37 16.30 -22.58
C TRP A 238 9.22 15.39 -22.24
N ARG A 239 8.81 15.37 -20.97
CA ARG A 239 7.59 14.71 -20.50
C ARG A 239 6.38 15.48 -21.03
N PHE A 240 5.46 14.78 -21.66
CA PHE A 240 4.25 15.38 -22.25
C PHE A 240 3.02 14.99 -21.44
N HIS A 241 2.19 15.97 -21.11
CA HIS A 241 0.99 15.86 -20.33
C HIS A 241 -0.17 16.57 -21.01
N THR A 242 -1.38 16.32 -20.51
CA THR A 242 -2.60 16.89 -21.13
C THR A 242 -3.45 17.61 -20.09
N TYR A 243 -4.07 18.71 -20.50
CA TYR A 243 -5.22 19.24 -19.79
C TYR A 243 -6.48 19.29 -20.67
N ILE A 244 -7.64 19.27 -20.03
CA ILE A 244 -8.95 19.25 -20.68
C ILE A 244 -9.79 20.36 -20.05
N TRP A 245 -10.22 21.34 -20.85
CA TRP A 245 -11.09 22.40 -20.39
C TRP A 245 -12.45 21.86 -19.97
N MET A 246 -12.82 22.05 -18.71
CA MET A 246 -13.98 21.43 -18.08
C MET A 246 -14.99 22.49 -17.67
N GLN A 247 -15.76 23.05 -18.60
CA GLN A 247 -16.88 23.95 -18.32
C GLN A 247 -18.21 23.17 -18.32
N THR A 248 -18.31 22.19 -17.42
CA THR A 248 -19.49 21.31 -17.26
C THR A 248 -20.23 21.55 -15.94
N GLY A 249 -19.78 22.50 -15.15
CA GLY A 249 -20.37 22.83 -13.85
C GLY A 249 -20.45 21.62 -12.91
N SER A 250 -21.66 21.25 -12.50
CA SER A 250 -21.95 20.07 -11.68
C SER A 250 -22.52 18.90 -12.49
N ASN A 251 -22.46 18.94 -13.83
CA ASN A 251 -23.06 17.92 -14.70
C ASN A 251 -22.12 16.76 -14.97
N GLN A 252 -22.20 15.70 -14.15
CA GLN A 252 -21.37 14.50 -14.26
C GLN A 252 -21.51 13.78 -15.61
N TRP A 253 -22.70 13.78 -16.21
CA TRP A 253 -22.90 13.15 -17.52
C TRP A 253 -22.09 13.87 -18.61
N GLN A 254 -22.11 15.21 -18.63
CA GLN A 254 -21.30 15.99 -19.58
C GLN A 254 -19.80 15.75 -19.40
N THR A 255 -19.33 15.68 -18.15
CA THR A 255 -17.94 15.36 -17.81
C THR A 255 -17.57 13.96 -18.29
N GLN A 256 -18.44 12.99 -18.06
CA GLN A 256 -18.22 11.62 -18.52
C GLN A 256 -18.14 11.53 -20.07
N GLN A 257 -19.04 12.22 -20.79
CA GLN A 257 -18.99 12.25 -22.26
C GLN A 257 -17.70 12.90 -22.76
N MET A 258 -17.28 14.01 -22.16
CA MET A 258 -16.01 14.69 -22.46
C MET A 258 -14.81 13.75 -22.27
N LEU A 259 -14.74 13.06 -21.15
CA LEU A 259 -13.64 12.14 -20.87
C LEU A 259 -13.67 10.88 -21.73
N ASN A 260 -14.85 10.32 -22.01
CA ASN A 260 -15.00 9.21 -22.98
C ASN A 260 -14.49 9.60 -24.38
N TYR A 261 -14.62 10.86 -24.75
CA TYR A 261 -14.12 11.37 -26.01
C TYR A 261 -12.61 11.54 -26.02
N PHE A 262 -12.01 12.17 -24.97
CA PHE A 262 -10.60 12.53 -24.98
C PHE A 262 -9.65 11.44 -24.48
N LEU A 263 -10.01 10.62 -23.49
CA LEU A 263 -9.10 9.63 -22.92
C LEU A 263 -8.52 8.63 -23.92
N PRO A 264 -9.28 8.14 -24.93
CA PRO A 264 -8.70 7.29 -25.97
C PRO A 264 -7.79 8.01 -26.98
N ARG A 265 -7.77 9.35 -26.98
CA ARG A 265 -7.04 10.20 -27.93
C ARG A 265 -5.74 10.79 -27.34
N LEU A 266 -5.44 10.49 -26.08
CA LEU A 266 -4.25 10.97 -25.41
C LEU A 266 -2.97 10.40 -26.05
N GLN A 267 -1.95 11.27 -26.20
CA GLN A 267 -0.67 10.91 -26.86
C GLN A 267 0.50 10.74 -25.86
N GLN A 268 0.21 10.77 -24.56
CA GLN A 268 1.17 10.52 -23.50
C GLN A 268 1.12 9.06 -23.02
N PRO A 269 2.18 8.55 -22.32
CA PRO A 269 2.15 7.23 -21.73
C PRO A 269 1.15 7.13 -20.57
N LYS A 270 0.71 5.89 -20.26
CA LYS A 270 -0.05 5.63 -19.06
C LYS A 270 0.76 6.07 -17.83
N GLY A 271 0.06 6.51 -16.79
CA GLY A 271 0.68 7.13 -15.62
C GLY A 271 0.86 8.65 -15.74
N ALA A 272 1.02 9.21 -16.95
CA ALA A 272 1.20 10.65 -17.13
C ALA A 272 -0.01 11.47 -16.67
N VAL A 273 0.22 12.77 -16.40
CA VAL A 273 -0.81 13.68 -15.86
C VAL A 273 -1.89 13.96 -16.90
N VAL A 274 -3.15 13.89 -16.47
CA VAL A 274 -4.31 14.45 -17.15
C VAL A 274 -5.02 15.41 -16.20
N ALA A 275 -5.01 16.70 -16.53
CA ALA A 275 -5.62 17.71 -15.69
C ALA A 275 -7.04 18.06 -16.16
N LEU A 276 -7.96 18.19 -15.20
CA LEU A 276 -9.24 18.85 -15.39
C LEU A 276 -9.07 20.34 -15.10
N ASP A 277 -9.25 21.14 -16.12
CA ASP A 277 -9.14 22.61 -16.06
C ASP A 277 -10.54 23.17 -15.72
N TYR A 278 -10.75 23.42 -14.43
CA TYR A 278 -12.03 23.83 -13.85
C TYR A 278 -11.97 25.26 -13.31
N GLU A 279 -12.13 26.26 -14.20
CA GLU A 279 -12.02 27.66 -13.85
C GLU A 279 -13.18 28.53 -14.36
N SER A 280 -14.20 27.88 -14.93
CA SER A 280 -15.39 28.54 -15.45
C SER A 280 -16.61 27.62 -15.39
N GLY A 281 -17.81 28.21 -15.27
CA GLY A 281 -19.09 27.49 -15.39
C GLY A 281 -19.49 26.67 -14.16
N ALA A 282 -18.88 26.86 -13.00
CA ALA A 282 -19.29 26.22 -11.76
C ALA A 282 -20.75 26.54 -11.43
N SER A 283 -21.48 25.57 -10.89
CA SER A 283 -22.80 25.81 -10.32
C SER A 283 -22.69 26.50 -8.94
N GLY A 284 -23.78 27.00 -8.43
CA GLY A 284 -23.83 27.56 -7.07
C GLY A 284 -23.74 26.50 -5.95
N ASN A 285 -23.69 25.21 -6.30
CA ASN A 285 -23.60 24.11 -5.33
C ASN A 285 -22.19 23.51 -5.30
N VAL A 286 -21.43 23.90 -4.27
CA VAL A 286 -20.03 23.47 -4.06
C VAL A 286 -19.89 21.94 -4.02
N GLU A 287 -20.79 21.25 -3.31
CA GLU A 287 -20.72 19.79 -3.18
C GLU A 287 -21.00 19.08 -4.50
N ALA A 288 -22.00 19.55 -5.27
CA ALA A 288 -22.31 19.00 -6.57
C ALA A 288 -21.19 19.24 -7.61
N ASN A 289 -20.52 20.39 -7.56
CA ASN A 289 -19.33 20.67 -8.34
C ASN A 289 -18.20 19.69 -7.99
N THR A 290 -17.98 19.51 -6.68
CA THR A 290 -16.94 18.60 -6.15
C THR A 290 -17.21 17.16 -6.55
N ASP A 291 -18.46 16.70 -6.46
CA ASP A 291 -18.85 15.35 -6.93
C ASP A 291 -18.57 15.15 -8.41
N ASN A 292 -18.83 16.16 -9.23
CA ASN A 292 -18.55 16.13 -10.66
C ASN A 292 -17.03 16.04 -10.92
N ILE A 293 -16.21 16.84 -10.25
CA ILE A 293 -14.75 16.82 -10.34
C ILE A 293 -14.22 15.45 -9.92
N LEU A 294 -14.62 14.95 -8.75
CA LEU A 294 -14.19 13.63 -8.25
C LEU A 294 -14.58 12.48 -9.19
N SER A 295 -15.78 12.54 -9.76
CA SER A 295 -16.21 11.57 -10.79
C SER A 295 -15.28 11.57 -11.99
N GLY A 296 -14.91 12.74 -12.50
CA GLY A 296 -13.98 12.89 -13.60
C GLY A 296 -12.56 12.41 -13.26
N MET A 297 -12.05 12.76 -12.08
CA MET A 297 -10.72 12.34 -11.62
C MET A 297 -10.64 10.82 -11.46
N ARG A 298 -11.69 10.16 -10.94
CA ARG A 298 -11.78 8.70 -10.86
C ARG A 298 -11.77 8.06 -12.26
N GLN A 299 -12.47 8.64 -13.22
CA GLN A 299 -12.47 8.14 -14.59
C GLN A 299 -11.08 8.25 -15.23
N ILE A 300 -10.35 9.33 -15.00
CA ILE A 300 -8.96 9.51 -15.44
C ILE A 300 -8.05 8.44 -14.80
N LYS A 301 -8.17 8.25 -13.47
CA LYS A 301 -7.41 7.24 -12.73
C LYS A 301 -7.68 5.82 -13.25
N ASN A 302 -8.96 5.48 -13.45
CA ASN A 302 -9.38 4.17 -13.96
C ASN A 302 -8.88 3.92 -15.39
N ALA A 303 -8.71 4.98 -16.17
CA ALA A 303 -8.08 4.91 -17.48
C ALA A 303 -6.54 4.77 -17.43
N GLY A 304 -5.95 4.73 -16.24
CA GLY A 304 -4.52 4.52 -16.00
C GLY A 304 -3.67 5.79 -16.10
N TYR A 305 -4.24 6.95 -15.83
CA TYR A 305 -3.52 8.25 -15.82
C TYR A 305 -3.54 8.87 -14.43
N THR A 306 -2.65 9.83 -14.18
CA THR A 306 -2.61 10.62 -12.94
C THR A 306 -3.58 11.81 -13.04
N PRO A 307 -4.68 11.81 -12.27
CA PRO A 307 -5.63 12.92 -12.29
C PRO A 307 -5.09 14.13 -11.54
N VAL A 308 -5.26 15.31 -12.12
CA VAL A 308 -4.93 16.61 -11.53
C VAL A 308 -6.11 17.56 -11.71
N LEU A 309 -6.34 18.43 -10.73
CA LEU A 309 -7.31 19.51 -10.80
C LEU A 309 -6.58 20.85 -10.97
N TYR A 310 -6.80 21.52 -12.09
CA TYR A 310 -6.29 22.87 -12.32
C TYR A 310 -7.38 23.90 -12.09
N SER A 311 -6.98 25.00 -11.45
CA SER A 311 -7.72 26.25 -11.37
C SER A 311 -6.87 27.34 -10.69
N TYR A 312 -7.46 28.52 -10.47
CA TYR A 312 -6.87 29.54 -9.60
C TYR A 312 -7.51 29.52 -8.20
N LYS A 313 -6.70 29.90 -7.18
CA LYS A 313 -7.09 29.76 -5.77
C LYS A 313 -8.45 30.35 -5.40
N PRO A 314 -8.80 31.61 -5.78
CA PRO A 314 -10.12 32.16 -5.46
C PRO A 314 -11.30 31.34 -5.99
N TYR A 315 -11.17 30.78 -7.21
CA TYR A 315 -12.22 29.98 -7.81
C TYR A 315 -12.37 28.62 -7.12
N LEU A 316 -11.25 27.97 -6.79
CA LEU A 316 -11.27 26.72 -6.03
C LEU A 316 -11.96 26.90 -4.68
N LEU A 317 -11.60 27.93 -3.93
CA LEU A 317 -12.18 28.20 -2.60
C LEU A 317 -13.66 28.53 -2.66
N ALA A 318 -14.14 29.15 -3.75
CA ALA A 318 -15.53 29.54 -3.92
C ALA A 318 -16.43 28.39 -4.39
N HIS A 319 -15.89 27.42 -5.14
CA HIS A 319 -16.70 26.46 -5.90
C HIS A 319 -16.38 24.99 -5.67
N VAL A 320 -15.32 24.66 -4.89
CA VAL A 320 -14.87 23.28 -4.69
C VAL A 320 -14.59 22.99 -3.22
N ASN A 321 -15.07 21.87 -2.72
CA ASN A 321 -14.65 21.34 -1.42
C ASN A 321 -13.28 20.64 -1.60
N ILE A 322 -12.20 21.43 -1.48
CA ILE A 322 -10.82 20.97 -1.68
C ILE A 322 -10.45 19.86 -0.71
N GLY A 323 -10.94 19.91 0.55
CA GLY A 323 -10.67 18.87 1.53
C GLY A 323 -11.16 17.49 1.08
N ARG A 324 -12.32 17.40 0.42
CA ARG A 324 -12.81 16.14 -0.17
C ARG A 324 -11.95 15.68 -1.35
N VAL A 325 -11.51 16.62 -2.18
CA VAL A 325 -10.62 16.27 -3.32
C VAL A 325 -9.30 15.71 -2.80
N LEU A 326 -8.67 16.36 -1.83
CA LEU A 326 -7.38 15.95 -1.27
C LEU A 326 -7.45 14.68 -0.42
N ALA A 327 -8.60 14.38 0.18
CA ALA A 327 -8.81 13.13 0.91
C ALA A 327 -8.76 11.90 -0.01
N GLU A 328 -9.16 12.05 -1.29
CA GLU A 328 -9.14 10.97 -2.27
C GLU A 328 -7.89 11.01 -3.19
N PHE A 329 -7.44 12.21 -3.52
CA PHE A 329 -6.31 12.47 -4.41
C PHE A 329 -5.32 13.44 -3.76
N PRO A 330 -4.43 12.97 -2.89
CA PRO A 330 -3.44 13.84 -2.27
C PRO A 330 -2.46 14.40 -3.32
N ASN A 331 -2.01 15.64 -3.11
CA ASN A 331 -1.05 16.32 -4.01
C ASN A 331 -1.50 16.34 -5.48
N CYS A 332 -2.75 16.71 -5.73
CA CYS A 332 -3.34 16.70 -7.08
C CYS A 332 -3.71 18.09 -7.61
N ILE A 333 -3.37 19.16 -6.90
CA ILE A 333 -3.76 20.51 -7.32
C ILE A 333 -2.66 21.11 -8.21
N TRP A 334 -3.07 21.60 -9.36
CA TRP A 334 -2.30 22.52 -10.20
C TRP A 334 -2.95 23.89 -10.08
N VAL A 335 -2.25 24.82 -9.45
CA VAL A 335 -2.82 26.12 -9.11
C VAL A 335 -2.15 27.26 -9.88
N ALA A 336 -2.98 28.15 -10.44
CA ALA A 336 -2.52 29.42 -10.99
C ALA A 336 -2.44 30.50 -9.90
N GLY A 337 -1.36 31.23 -9.90
CA GLY A 337 -1.12 32.37 -9.03
C GLY A 337 0.11 33.12 -9.48
N TYR A 338 -0.08 34.20 -10.23
CA TYR A 338 1.00 34.87 -10.94
C TYR A 338 1.78 35.82 -10.03
N GLN A 339 3.09 35.71 -10.13
CA GLN A 339 4.00 36.73 -9.59
C GLN A 339 4.06 37.97 -10.50
N PRO A 340 4.37 39.15 -9.98
CA PRO A 340 4.51 40.33 -10.81
C PRO A 340 5.78 40.27 -11.69
N GLY A 341 5.72 40.90 -12.86
CA GLY A 341 6.84 41.03 -13.80
C GLY A 341 6.98 39.85 -14.76
N LEU A 342 8.06 39.91 -15.57
CA LEU A 342 8.33 38.95 -16.64
C LEU A 342 9.45 37.97 -16.28
N SER A 343 9.57 37.57 -15.01
CA SER A 343 10.57 36.60 -14.60
C SER A 343 10.20 35.17 -15.03
N THR A 344 11.19 34.46 -15.57
CA THR A 344 11.08 33.02 -15.85
C THR A 344 11.46 32.15 -14.65
N THR A 345 11.82 32.77 -13.52
CA THR A 345 12.13 32.04 -12.26
C THR A 345 11.01 32.29 -11.25
N PRO A 346 10.43 31.21 -10.65
CA PRO A 346 9.38 31.40 -9.66
C PRO A 346 9.90 32.05 -8.38
N ASN A 347 9.17 33.08 -7.92
CA ASN A 347 9.40 33.70 -6.62
C ASN A 347 8.38 33.16 -5.62
N PHE A 348 8.83 32.33 -4.70
CA PHE A 348 7.97 31.62 -3.73
C PHE A 348 7.29 32.52 -2.70
N ASP A 349 7.66 33.81 -2.60
CA ASP A 349 6.94 34.78 -1.79
C ASP A 349 5.51 35.03 -2.33
N TYR A 350 5.27 34.72 -3.60
CA TYR A 350 3.97 34.81 -4.26
C TYR A 350 3.26 33.47 -4.41
N PHE A 351 3.82 32.40 -3.82
CA PHE A 351 3.18 31.08 -3.89
C PHE A 351 1.78 31.11 -3.26
N PRO A 352 0.72 30.69 -4.00
CA PRO A 352 -0.62 30.68 -3.46
C PRO A 352 -0.73 29.59 -2.40
N SER A 353 -0.59 29.96 -1.12
CA SER A 353 -0.68 29.03 0.02
C SER A 353 -1.99 28.24 -0.03
N LEU A 354 -1.92 27.01 -0.52
CA LEU A 354 -3.01 26.05 -0.66
C LEU A 354 -2.44 24.65 -0.44
N ASP A 355 -3.19 23.81 0.28
CA ASP A 355 -2.80 22.44 0.51
C ASP A 355 -2.87 21.59 -0.78
N GLY A 356 -2.02 20.58 -0.88
CA GLY A 356 -2.04 19.60 -1.96
C GLY A 356 -1.62 20.11 -3.33
N VAL A 357 -0.90 21.25 -3.39
CA VAL A 357 -0.37 21.77 -4.66
C VAL A 357 0.79 20.92 -5.15
N ALA A 358 0.60 20.30 -6.30
CA ALA A 358 1.64 19.56 -7.02
C ALA A 358 2.35 20.39 -8.07
N ILE A 359 1.61 21.25 -8.77
CA ILE A 359 2.14 22.11 -9.82
C ILE A 359 1.68 23.55 -9.55
N TRP A 360 2.60 24.50 -9.68
CA TRP A 360 2.29 25.92 -9.59
C TRP A 360 2.54 26.60 -10.93
N GLN A 361 1.49 27.16 -11.53
CA GLN A 361 1.57 28.08 -12.67
C GLN A 361 1.85 29.48 -12.12
N TYR A 362 3.12 29.89 -12.19
CA TYR A 362 3.60 31.05 -11.45
C TYR A 362 3.67 32.34 -12.29
N SER A 363 3.48 32.25 -13.59
CA SER A 363 3.53 33.37 -14.50
C SER A 363 2.79 33.06 -15.80
N ASP A 364 2.16 34.08 -16.38
CA ASP A 364 1.67 34.07 -17.77
C ASP A 364 2.68 34.73 -18.73
N TYR A 365 3.83 35.10 -18.20
CA TYR A 365 4.89 35.80 -18.91
C TYR A 365 4.38 36.97 -19.78
N GLY A 366 3.50 37.81 -19.18
CA GLY A 366 2.86 38.95 -19.86
C GLY A 366 1.83 38.54 -20.91
N GLY A 367 1.16 37.40 -20.71
CA GLY A 367 0.14 36.83 -21.62
C GLY A 367 0.72 36.10 -22.82
N GLN A 368 2.03 35.83 -22.84
CA GLN A 368 2.69 35.15 -23.96
C GLN A 368 2.81 33.63 -23.74
N GLN A 369 3.13 33.22 -22.49
CA GLN A 369 3.40 31.83 -22.17
C GLN A 369 3.18 31.52 -20.69
N ASP A 370 2.41 30.53 -20.40
CA ASP A 370 2.19 30.04 -19.05
C ASP A 370 3.37 29.19 -18.57
N LEU A 371 3.96 29.60 -17.43
CA LEU A 371 5.15 29.00 -16.86
C LEU A 371 4.82 28.24 -15.58
N ASN A 372 5.31 27.02 -15.48
CA ASN A 372 4.98 26.10 -14.41
C ASN A 372 6.21 25.55 -13.71
N VAL A 373 6.05 25.27 -12.41
CA VAL A 373 6.99 24.48 -11.62
C VAL A 373 6.27 23.30 -11.00
N ASP A 374 6.76 22.10 -11.27
CA ASP A 374 6.36 20.86 -10.56
C ASP A 374 7.08 20.84 -9.22
N LEU A 375 6.30 20.80 -8.15
CA LEU A 375 6.77 20.85 -6.76
C LEU A 375 6.93 19.47 -6.14
N THR A 376 6.28 18.46 -6.69
CA THR A 376 6.13 17.11 -6.09
C THR A 376 6.75 16.00 -6.93
N GLY A 377 7.17 16.33 -8.16
CA GLY A 377 7.61 15.33 -9.14
C GLY A 377 6.46 14.62 -9.84
N ILE A 378 5.22 15.13 -9.74
CA ILE A 378 4.03 14.50 -10.34
C ILE A 378 4.16 14.37 -11.87
N THR A 379 4.90 15.29 -12.52
CA THR A 379 5.16 15.23 -13.97
C THR A 379 6.10 14.08 -14.38
N TYR A 380 6.75 13.39 -13.44
CA TYR A 380 7.51 12.18 -13.74
C TYR A 380 6.63 10.92 -13.81
N ASN A 381 5.38 10.98 -13.36
CA ASN A 381 4.45 9.86 -13.43
C ASN A 381 4.25 9.44 -14.89
N GLY A 382 4.40 8.13 -15.17
CA GLY A 382 4.38 7.57 -16.53
C GLY A 382 5.72 7.65 -17.29
N TYR A 383 6.76 8.26 -16.70
CA TYR A 383 8.09 8.45 -17.31
C TYR A 383 9.24 7.86 -16.48
N ARG A 384 8.91 7.14 -15.41
CA ARG A 384 9.86 6.41 -14.55
C ARG A 384 9.72 4.91 -14.70
#